data_82e051cc09a5b9c619c31a3606b9ba42
#
_entry.id   82e051cc09a5b9c619c31a3606b9ba42
#
_cell.length_a   1.000
_cell.length_b   1.000
_cell.length_c   1.000
_cell.angle_alpha   90.00
_cell.angle_beta   90.00
_cell.angle_gamma   90.00
#
_symmetry.space_group_name_H-M   'P 1'
#
loop_
_entity.id
_entity.type
_entity.pdbx_description
1 polymer ?
#
loop_
_entity_poly.entity_id
_entity_poly.type
_entity_poly.pdbx_seq_one_letter_code
_entity_poly.pdbx_strand_id
1 'polypeptide(L)'
;MATDKRYARQIMLPDFGEEGQRRLREASVLVVGVGGLGSAAATCLAAAGVGHIGLADPDVVSLSNLQRQTLYTTAEVGLPKTECARRRLTALNPEVRFTLHPEGITAENAGILANAYDLMVDCTDNYPARYLMDDACAAAGKPWVHGSIGEFQGRVAVMNHLRGRRYSDLFPEREALCSQQRATAGVLGAVPAVIGAIEANEALKLLISIGEPLDGRLFCLDLLTLESFTLDF
;
A
#
# COMPACT_ATOMS: atom_id res chain seq x y z
N MET A 1 25.67 -1.04 14.62
CA MET A 1 26.20 -2.40 14.34
C MET A 1 25.14 -3.51 14.25
N ALA A 2 24.02 -3.50 14.95
CA ALA A 2 22.93 -4.49 14.73
C ALA A 2 22.07 -4.16 13.49
N THR A 3 21.86 -2.89 13.20
CA THR A 3 21.08 -2.35 12.09
C THR A 3 21.65 -2.79 10.73
N ASP A 4 22.99 -2.78 10.58
CA ASP A 4 23.65 -3.19 9.32
C ASP A 4 23.38 -4.64 8.94
N LYS A 5 23.22 -5.54 9.93
CA LYS A 5 22.94 -6.96 9.65
C LYS A 5 21.50 -7.21 9.16
N ARG A 6 20.52 -6.44 9.63
CA ARG A 6 19.12 -6.59 9.23
C ARG A 6 18.94 -6.31 7.75
N TYR A 7 19.55 -5.25 7.25
CA TYR A 7 19.38 -4.75 5.89
C TYR A 7 20.52 -5.12 4.94
N ALA A 8 21.50 -5.92 5.40
CA ALA A 8 22.71 -6.23 4.64
C ALA A 8 22.42 -6.73 3.22
N ARG A 9 21.39 -7.57 3.03
CA ARG A 9 21.05 -8.12 1.72
C ARG A 9 20.53 -7.07 0.73
N GLN A 10 19.78 -6.08 1.17
CA GLN A 10 19.29 -5.01 0.29
C GLN A 10 20.37 -3.91 0.07
N ILE A 11 21.20 -3.64 1.07
CA ILE A 11 22.33 -2.71 0.94
C ILE A 11 23.36 -3.19 -0.11
N MET A 12 23.46 -4.51 -0.31
CA MET A 12 24.34 -5.08 -1.34
C MET A 12 23.88 -4.83 -2.77
N LEU A 13 22.64 -4.39 -3.00
CA LEU A 13 22.14 -4.06 -4.32
C LEU A 13 22.83 -2.78 -4.84
N PRO A 14 23.41 -2.78 -6.07
CA PRO A 14 24.20 -1.64 -6.57
C PRO A 14 23.48 -0.30 -6.54
N ASP A 15 22.18 -0.28 -6.93
CA ASP A 15 21.39 0.96 -7.01
C ASP A 15 20.74 1.34 -5.67
N PHE A 16 20.85 0.48 -4.66
CA PHE A 16 20.26 0.68 -3.34
C PHE A 16 21.29 1.25 -2.35
N GLY A 17 22.32 0.48 -2.04
CA GLY A 17 23.42 0.87 -1.17
C GLY A 17 23.01 1.31 0.24
N GLU A 18 23.95 1.89 0.97
CA GLU A 18 23.69 2.49 2.29
C GLU A 18 22.84 3.76 2.20
N GLU A 19 22.97 4.50 1.08
CA GLU A 19 22.19 5.70 0.84
C GLU A 19 20.70 5.39 0.66
N GLY A 20 20.36 4.35 -0.08
CA GLY A 20 18.97 3.87 -0.19
C GLY A 20 18.40 3.48 1.19
N GLN A 21 19.18 2.78 2.01
CA GLN A 21 18.75 2.44 3.37
C GLN A 21 18.57 3.67 4.26
N ARG A 22 19.42 4.68 4.13
CA ARG A 22 19.29 5.94 4.86
C ARG A 22 18.00 6.65 4.47
N ARG A 23 17.71 6.76 3.16
CA ARG A 23 16.45 7.36 2.65
C ARG A 23 15.22 6.63 3.17
N LEU A 24 15.19 5.30 3.16
CA LEU A 24 14.07 4.53 3.71
C LEU A 24 13.86 4.82 5.20
N ARG A 25 14.94 4.92 5.98
CA ARG A 25 14.86 5.19 7.42
C ARG A 25 14.28 6.58 7.71
N GLU A 26 14.50 7.55 6.83
CA GLU A 26 13.99 8.92 6.95
C GLU A 26 12.58 9.07 6.37
N ALA A 27 12.14 8.15 5.53
CA ALA A 27 10.87 8.20 4.82
C ALA A 27 9.66 7.84 5.70
N SER A 28 8.52 8.36 5.28
CA SER A 28 7.21 8.11 5.88
C SER A 28 6.19 7.64 4.83
N VAL A 29 5.48 6.55 5.12
CA VAL A 29 4.46 5.96 4.23
C VAL A 29 3.15 5.76 4.97
N LEU A 30 2.03 6.16 4.38
CA LEU A 30 0.70 5.82 4.86
C LEU A 30 0.15 4.62 4.07
N VAL A 31 -0.12 3.52 4.74
CA VAL A 31 -0.85 2.38 4.19
C VAL A 31 -2.33 2.58 4.50
N VAL A 32 -3.14 2.79 3.47
CA VAL A 32 -4.58 3.01 3.58
C VAL A 32 -5.31 1.69 3.28
N GLY A 33 -5.92 1.11 4.30
CA GLY A 33 -6.45 -0.26 4.30
C GLY A 33 -5.39 -1.27 4.75
N VAL A 34 -5.61 -1.93 5.88
CA VAL A 34 -4.71 -2.97 6.40
C VAL A 34 -5.37 -4.36 6.24
N GLY A 35 -6.03 -4.54 5.08
CA GLY A 35 -6.68 -5.78 4.66
C GLY A 35 -5.72 -6.77 3.99
N GLY A 36 -6.15 -7.39 2.89
CA GLY A 36 -5.34 -8.37 2.15
C GLY A 36 -4.10 -7.76 1.51
N LEU A 37 -4.27 -6.68 0.73
CA LEU A 37 -3.18 -5.92 0.11
C LEU A 37 -2.28 -5.32 1.19
N GLY A 38 -2.86 -4.60 2.15
CA GLY A 38 -2.13 -3.92 3.21
C GLY A 38 -1.36 -4.85 4.14
N SER A 39 -1.82 -6.10 4.33
CA SER A 39 -1.05 -7.12 5.06
C SER A 39 0.31 -7.36 4.43
N ALA A 40 0.36 -7.54 3.11
CA ALA A 40 1.61 -7.76 2.39
C ALA A 40 2.41 -6.47 2.25
N ALA A 41 1.77 -5.37 1.83
CA ALA A 41 2.43 -4.08 1.63
C ALA A 41 3.11 -3.57 2.90
N ALA A 42 2.37 -3.51 4.03
CA ALA A 42 2.93 -3.04 5.30
C ALA A 42 4.05 -3.96 5.82
N THR A 43 3.93 -5.27 5.61
CA THR A 43 4.98 -6.23 5.99
C THR A 43 6.27 -5.99 5.20
N CYS A 44 6.18 -5.83 3.88
CA CYS A 44 7.35 -5.56 3.02
C CYS A 44 8.00 -4.20 3.36
N LEU A 45 7.22 -3.15 3.55
CA LEU A 45 7.72 -1.82 3.91
C LEU A 45 8.41 -1.81 5.28
N ALA A 46 7.80 -2.47 6.29
CA ALA A 46 8.38 -2.58 7.62
C ALA A 46 9.67 -3.42 7.59
N ALA A 47 9.69 -4.54 6.87
CA ALA A 47 10.87 -5.39 6.72
C ALA A 47 12.02 -4.65 6.03
N ALA A 48 11.71 -3.83 5.00
CA ALA A 48 12.69 -3.01 4.29
C ALA A 48 13.25 -1.84 5.13
N GLY A 49 12.61 -1.49 6.23
CA GLY A 49 13.09 -0.46 7.14
C GLY A 49 12.65 0.96 6.77
N VAL A 50 11.43 1.13 6.23
CA VAL A 50 10.78 2.44 6.15
C VAL A 50 10.59 2.97 7.56
N GLY A 51 11.17 4.14 7.85
CA GLY A 51 11.31 4.63 9.23
C GLY A 51 10.00 4.97 9.93
N HIS A 52 8.98 5.37 9.18
CA HIS A 52 7.66 5.67 9.73
C HIS A 52 6.55 5.13 8.83
N ILE A 53 5.66 4.32 9.39
CA ILE A 53 4.50 3.78 8.68
C ILE A 53 3.23 4.17 9.42
N GLY A 54 2.35 4.90 8.72
CA GLY A 54 0.97 5.10 9.13
C GLY A 54 0.12 3.91 8.71
N LEU A 55 -0.79 3.48 9.58
CA LEU A 55 -1.73 2.39 9.31
C LEU A 55 -3.16 2.94 9.46
N ALA A 56 -3.91 3.04 8.36
CA ALA A 56 -5.26 3.59 8.34
C ALA A 56 -6.27 2.51 7.97
N ASP A 57 -7.11 2.09 8.92
CA ASP A 57 -8.17 1.08 8.71
C ASP A 57 -9.20 1.16 9.84
N PRO A 58 -10.51 1.36 9.55
CA PRO A 58 -11.55 1.47 10.57
C PRO A 58 -12.09 0.12 11.05
N ASP A 59 -11.68 -0.98 10.43
CA ASP A 59 -12.26 -2.28 10.67
C ASP A 59 -11.65 -3.02 11.86
N VAL A 60 -12.38 -4.04 12.30
CA VAL A 60 -11.89 -5.09 13.20
C VAL A 60 -11.54 -6.36 12.41
N VAL A 61 -10.71 -7.20 13.00
CA VAL A 61 -10.38 -8.52 12.44
C VAL A 61 -11.63 -9.40 12.42
N SER A 62 -11.91 -10.03 11.28
CA SER A 62 -13.03 -10.97 11.10
C SER A 62 -12.51 -12.34 10.64
N LEU A 63 -13.16 -13.40 11.07
CA LEU A 63 -12.78 -14.77 10.68
C LEU A 63 -12.74 -14.95 9.15
N SER A 64 -13.70 -14.35 8.43
CA SER A 64 -13.75 -14.39 6.96
C SER A 64 -12.60 -13.67 6.27
N ASN A 65 -11.83 -12.87 6.99
CA ASN A 65 -10.67 -12.15 6.47
C ASN A 65 -9.39 -13.00 6.49
N LEU A 66 -9.26 -13.95 7.41
CA LEU A 66 -8.01 -14.63 7.74
C LEU A 66 -7.43 -15.45 6.57
N GLN A 67 -8.26 -15.87 5.61
CA GLN A 67 -7.80 -16.59 4.42
C GLN A 67 -6.91 -15.74 3.49
N ARG A 68 -6.87 -14.38 3.67
CA ARG A 68 -6.08 -13.47 2.83
C ARG A 68 -5.42 -12.31 3.60
N GLN A 69 -5.76 -12.08 4.86
CA GLN A 69 -5.20 -11.01 5.70
C GLN A 69 -4.20 -11.62 6.69
N THR A 70 -3.02 -11.91 6.21
CA THR A 70 -2.01 -12.76 6.89
C THR A 70 -1.31 -12.09 8.08
N LEU A 71 -1.57 -10.79 8.33
CA LEU A 71 -1.10 -10.10 9.53
C LEU A 71 -1.82 -10.57 10.79
N TYR A 72 -3.00 -11.18 10.67
CA TYR A 72 -3.89 -11.47 11.79
C TYR A 72 -3.98 -12.96 12.10
N THR A 73 -4.40 -13.24 13.33
CA THR A 73 -4.62 -14.59 13.83
C THR A 73 -6.05 -14.80 14.28
N THR A 74 -6.47 -16.05 14.43
CA THR A 74 -7.82 -16.38 14.95
C THR A 74 -8.08 -15.78 16.34
N ALA A 75 -7.05 -15.70 17.19
CA ALA A 75 -7.17 -15.12 18.53
C ALA A 75 -7.43 -13.60 18.53
N GLU A 76 -7.24 -12.93 17.39
CA GLU A 76 -7.40 -11.48 17.24
C GLU A 76 -8.76 -11.09 16.65
N VAL A 77 -9.64 -12.06 16.36
CA VAL A 77 -10.99 -11.77 15.84
C VAL A 77 -11.75 -10.85 16.81
N GLY A 78 -12.28 -9.76 16.26
CA GLY A 78 -12.97 -8.69 17.01
C GLY A 78 -12.07 -7.55 17.49
N LEU A 79 -10.74 -7.65 17.40
CA LEU A 79 -9.81 -6.57 17.74
C LEU A 79 -9.58 -5.62 16.55
N PRO A 80 -9.26 -4.33 16.80
CA PRO A 80 -8.95 -3.36 15.74
C PRO A 80 -7.78 -3.82 14.88
N LYS A 81 -7.94 -3.78 13.54
CA LYS A 81 -6.91 -4.21 12.58
C LYS A 81 -5.61 -3.43 12.76
N THR A 82 -5.67 -2.12 12.90
CA THR A 82 -4.50 -1.25 13.05
C THR A 82 -3.65 -1.63 14.26
N GLU A 83 -4.26 -1.94 15.40
CA GLU A 83 -3.56 -2.36 16.62
C GLU A 83 -2.91 -3.74 16.46
N CYS A 84 -3.59 -4.70 15.87
CA CYS A 84 -3.06 -6.03 15.62
C CYS A 84 -1.88 -5.97 14.65
N ALA A 85 -2.02 -5.20 13.56
CA ALA A 85 -0.97 -4.96 12.57
C ALA A 85 0.26 -4.30 13.22
N ARG A 86 0.07 -3.23 14.00
CA ARG A 86 1.17 -2.57 14.71
C ARG A 86 1.97 -3.55 15.58
N ARG A 87 1.30 -4.36 16.39
CA ARG A 87 1.96 -5.36 17.25
C ARG A 87 2.82 -6.32 16.42
N ARG A 88 2.26 -6.85 15.35
CA ARG A 88 2.95 -7.81 14.47
C ARG A 88 4.14 -7.17 13.76
N LEU A 89 3.96 -5.99 13.20
CA LEU A 89 5.00 -5.28 12.46
C LEU A 89 6.11 -4.74 13.38
N THR A 90 5.79 -4.30 14.59
CA THR A 90 6.80 -3.94 15.60
C THR A 90 7.64 -5.16 16.03
N ALA A 91 7.02 -6.33 16.15
CA ALA A 91 7.77 -7.56 16.44
C ALA A 91 8.66 -7.99 15.26
N LEU A 92 8.26 -7.71 14.02
CA LEU A 92 9.07 -7.93 12.81
C LEU A 92 10.26 -6.98 12.77
N ASN A 93 10.00 -5.68 12.95
CA ASN A 93 11.03 -4.64 12.89
C ASN A 93 10.79 -3.56 13.95
N PRO A 94 11.48 -3.62 15.10
CA PRO A 94 11.30 -2.66 16.19
C PRO A 94 11.91 -1.27 15.90
N GLU A 95 12.65 -1.11 14.80
CA GLU A 95 13.23 0.17 14.39
C GLU A 95 12.21 1.08 13.68
N VAL A 96 11.09 0.51 13.22
CA VAL A 96 10.02 1.23 12.51
C VAL A 96 9.05 1.85 13.50
N ARG A 97 8.77 3.14 13.32
CA ARG A 97 7.73 3.84 14.06
C ARG A 97 6.38 3.65 13.37
N PHE A 98 5.34 3.39 14.14
CA PHE A 98 3.98 3.26 13.64
C PHE A 98 3.06 4.33 14.22
N THR A 99 2.22 4.94 13.37
CA THR A 99 1.10 5.80 13.76
C THR A 99 -0.20 5.15 13.27
N LEU A 100 -1.20 5.09 14.15
CA LEU A 100 -2.48 4.46 13.85
C LEU A 100 -3.53 5.51 13.54
N HIS A 101 -4.31 5.26 12.48
CA HIS A 101 -5.46 6.05 12.06
C HIS A 101 -6.69 5.11 12.05
N PRO A 102 -7.27 4.82 13.22
CA PRO A 102 -8.36 3.84 13.34
C PRO A 102 -9.66 4.31 12.69
N GLU A 103 -9.77 5.59 12.34
CA GLU A 103 -10.87 6.15 11.56
C GLU A 103 -10.76 5.86 10.05
N GLY A 104 -9.62 5.35 9.60
CA GLY A 104 -9.31 5.18 8.19
C GLY A 104 -9.06 6.51 7.47
N ILE A 105 -9.28 6.55 6.15
CA ILE A 105 -9.26 7.79 5.36
C ILE A 105 -10.68 8.33 5.24
N THR A 106 -10.85 9.64 5.51
CA THR A 106 -12.14 10.35 5.43
C THR A 106 -11.95 11.68 4.67
N ALA A 107 -13.06 12.31 4.28
CA ALA A 107 -13.00 13.62 3.63
C ALA A 107 -12.33 14.69 4.52
N GLU A 108 -12.51 14.59 5.83
CA GLU A 108 -11.97 15.53 6.81
C GLU A 108 -10.46 15.35 7.03
N ASN A 109 -9.94 14.11 6.95
CA ASN A 109 -8.55 13.84 7.28
C ASN A 109 -7.64 13.62 6.07
N ALA A 110 -8.18 13.36 4.86
CA ALA A 110 -7.39 12.98 3.69
C ALA A 110 -6.28 14.00 3.35
N GLY A 111 -6.60 15.29 3.34
CA GLY A 111 -5.63 16.35 3.08
C GLY A 111 -4.56 16.46 4.17
N ILE A 112 -4.93 16.26 5.44
CA ILE A 112 -3.99 16.26 6.57
C ILE A 112 -3.02 15.08 6.42
N LEU A 113 -3.55 13.90 6.12
CA LEU A 113 -2.75 12.69 5.94
C LEU A 113 -1.83 12.79 4.72
N ALA A 114 -2.29 13.33 3.58
CA ALA A 114 -1.46 13.52 2.40
C ALA A 114 -0.26 14.45 2.66
N ASN A 115 -0.43 15.45 3.49
CA ASN A 115 0.67 16.36 3.88
C ASN A 115 1.61 15.74 4.93
N ALA A 116 1.13 14.80 5.76
CA ALA A 116 1.89 14.22 6.86
C ALA A 116 2.85 13.09 6.43
N TYR A 117 2.65 12.50 5.25
CA TYR A 117 3.45 11.40 4.73
C TYR A 117 4.09 11.76 3.39
N ASP A 118 5.20 11.09 3.06
CA ASP A 118 5.89 11.28 1.77
C ASP A 118 5.16 10.55 0.64
N LEU A 119 4.46 9.47 0.96
CA LEU A 119 3.80 8.57 0.03
C LEU A 119 2.57 7.92 0.68
N MET A 120 1.50 7.72 -0.11
CA MET A 120 0.39 6.84 0.26
C MET A 120 0.40 5.55 -0.56
N VAL A 121 -0.03 4.45 0.06
CA VAL A 121 -0.26 3.15 -0.60
C VAL A 121 -1.73 2.77 -0.43
N ASP A 122 -2.43 2.63 -1.54
CA ASP A 122 -3.85 2.27 -1.60
C ASP A 122 -4.05 0.77 -1.52
N CYS A 123 -4.36 0.29 -0.34
CA CYS A 123 -4.77 -1.08 -0.10
C CYS A 123 -6.28 -1.20 0.19
N THR A 124 -7.06 -0.21 -0.27
CA THR A 124 -8.52 -0.18 -0.09
C THR A 124 -9.23 -1.02 -1.13
N ASP A 125 -10.49 -1.29 -0.88
CA ASP A 125 -11.35 -2.08 -1.74
C ASP A 125 -12.58 -1.31 -2.23
N ASN A 126 -12.54 0.04 -2.17
CA ASN A 126 -13.67 0.88 -2.56
C ASN A 126 -13.24 2.14 -3.32
N TYR A 127 -14.07 2.55 -4.27
CA TYR A 127 -13.84 3.71 -5.11
C TYR A 127 -13.82 5.05 -4.34
N PRO A 128 -14.73 5.32 -3.37
CA PRO A 128 -14.69 6.58 -2.62
C PRO A 128 -13.33 6.87 -1.97
N ALA A 129 -12.72 5.89 -1.29
CA ALA A 129 -11.41 6.07 -0.68
C ALA A 129 -10.31 6.39 -1.72
N ARG A 130 -10.34 5.75 -2.88
CA ARG A 130 -9.38 5.98 -3.97
C ARG A 130 -9.46 7.40 -4.51
N TYR A 131 -10.67 7.91 -4.74
CA TYR A 131 -10.84 9.30 -5.20
C TYR A 131 -10.49 10.32 -4.11
N LEU A 132 -10.72 10.03 -2.82
CA LEU A 132 -10.24 10.87 -1.74
C LEU A 132 -8.72 10.96 -1.71
N MET A 133 -8.02 9.83 -1.87
CA MET A 133 -6.55 9.81 -1.97
C MET A 133 -6.06 10.54 -3.22
N ASP A 134 -6.70 10.32 -4.38
CA ASP A 134 -6.34 10.99 -5.63
C ASP A 134 -6.40 12.51 -5.49
N ASP A 135 -7.50 13.03 -4.95
CA ASP A 135 -7.68 14.48 -4.75
C ASP A 135 -6.71 15.04 -3.70
N ALA A 136 -6.54 14.34 -2.57
CA ALA A 136 -5.68 14.79 -1.49
C ALA A 136 -4.20 14.77 -1.88
N CYS A 137 -3.75 13.71 -2.54
CA CYS A 137 -2.37 13.59 -3.01
C CYS A 137 -2.06 14.59 -4.12
N ALA A 138 -3.00 14.83 -5.05
CA ALA A 138 -2.83 15.85 -6.08
C ALA A 138 -2.70 17.25 -5.48
N ALA A 139 -3.55 17.60 -4.51
CA ALA A 139 -3.49 18.90 -3.81
C ALA A 139 -2.20 19.07 -3.00
N ALA A 140 -1.66 17.99 -2.42
CA ALA A 140 -0.42 17.99 -1.65
C ALA A 140 0.84 17.86 -2.52
N GLY A 141 0.73 17.60 -3.83
CA GLY A 141 1.86 17.32 -4.71
C GLY A 141 2.61 16.03 -4.33
N LYS A 142 1.90 15.04 -3.78
CA LYS A 142 2.48 13.78 -3.31
C LYS A 142 2.12 12.63 -4.24
N PRO A 143 3.05 11.70 -4.54
CA PRO A 143 2.73 10.48 -5.27
C PRO A 143 1.94 9.51 -4.38
N TRP A 144 1.25 8.57 -5.02
CA TRP A 144 0.66 7.43 -4.33
C TRP A 144 0.65 6.18 -5.22
N VAL A 145 0.67 5.02 -4.59
CA VAL A 145 0.63 3.73 -5.28
C VAL A 145 -0.78 3.18 -5.17
N HIS A 146 -1.40 2.90 -6.32
CA HIS A 146 -2.71 2.27 -6.41
C HIS A 146 -2.56 0.76 -6.54
N GLY A 147 -3.33 0.00 -5.73
CA GLY A 147 -3.54 -1.42 -5.88
C GLY A 147 -5.00 -1.81 -5.94
N SER A 148 -5.33 -2.78 -6.76
CA SER A 148 -6.68 -3.36 -6.80
C SER A 148 -6.64 -4.83 -7.17
N ILE A 149 -7.61 -5.58 -6.65
CA ILE A 149 -7.72 -7.03 -6.89
C ILE A 149 -9.18 -7.43 -7.14
N GLY A 150 -9.35 -8.54 -7.83
CA GLY A 150 -10.62 -9.23 -7.99
C GLY A 150 -10.36 -10.65 -8.48
N GLU A 151 -11.08 -11.63 -7.92
CA GLU A 151 -10.96 -13.04 -8.28
C GLU A 151 -9.50 -13.55 -8.27
N PHE A 152 -8.88 -13.68 -9.43
CA PHE A 152 -7.49 -14.11 -9.63
C PHE A 152 -6.59 -12.98 -10.15
N GLN A 153 -7.14 -11.78 -10.34
CA GLN A 153 -6.45 -10.67 -11.00
C GLN A 153 -6.08 -9.57 -10.04
N GLY A 154 -4.99 -8.87 -10.38
CA GLY A 154 -4.57 -7.68 -9.67
C GLY A 154 -3.99 -6.63 -10.59
N ARG A 155 -4.00 -5.38 -10.13
CA ARG A 155 -3.49 -4.23 -10.86
C ARG A 155 -2.74 -3.32 -9.91
N VAL A 156 -1.65 -2.71 -10.43
CA VAL A 156 -0.85 -1.71 -9.70
C VAL A 156 -0.49 -0.57 -10.65
N ALA A 157 -0.52 0.65 -10.13
CA ALA A 157 -0.06 1.84 -10.84
C ALA A 157 0.49 2.87 -9.85
N VAL A 158 1.33 3.77 -10.32
CA VAL A 158 1.79 4.95 -9.58
C VAL A 158 1.05 6.18 -10.12
N MET A 159 0.46 6.93 -9.20
CA MET A 159 -0.33 8.12 -9.49
C MET A 159 0.38 9.39 -8.99
N ASN A 160 0.10 10.50 -9.66
CA ASN A 160 0.55 11.84 -9.26
C ASN A 160 2.07 11.94 -9.04
N HIS A 161 2.84 11.31 -9.90
CA HIS A 161 4.31 11.38 -9.92
C HIS A 161 4.78 12.25 -11.10
N LEU A 162 5.90 12.00 -11.73
CA LEU A 162 6.52 12.85 -12.76
C LEU A 162 5.62 13.11 -13.96
N ARG A 163 4.83 12.12 -14.41
CA ARG A 163 3.86 12.29 -15.49
C ARG A 163 2.57 12.98 -15.06
N GLY A 164 2.37 13.19 -13.76
CA GLY A 164 1.20 13.85 -13.20
C GLY A 164 -0.13 13.10 -13.43
N ARG A 165 -0.09 11.83 -13.83
CA ARG A 165 -1.29 11.04 -14.09
C ARG A 165 -2.05 10.75 -12.81
N ARG A 166 -3.38 10.87 -12.88
CA ARG A 166 -4.29 10.72 -11.76
C ARG A 166 -5.13 9.46 -11.89
N TYR A 167 -5.70 9.01 -10.77
CA TYR A 167 -6.67 7.92 -10.77
C TYR A 167 -7.90 8.26 -11.61
N SER A 168 -8.33 9.53 -11.55
CA SER A 168 -9.43 10.07 -12.38
C SER A 168 -9.16 10.06 -13.88
N ASP A 169 -7.89 10.04 -14.33
CA ASP A 169 -7.57 9.87 -15.75
C ASP A 169 -7.82 8.43 -16.22
N LEU A 170 -7.58 7.46 -15.33
CA LEU A 170 -7.77 6.03 -15.59
C LEU A 170 -9.26 5.62 -15.42
N PHE A 171 -9.95 6.23 -14.46
CA PHE A 171 -11.33 5.96 -14.10
C PHE A 171 -12.13 7.28 -14.01
N PRO A 172 -12.61 7.83 -15.16
CA PRO A 172 -13.24 9.15 -15.18
C PRO A 172 -14.68 9.16 -14.64
N GLU A 173 -15.37 8.01 -14.60
CA GLU A 173 -16.79 7.92 -14.22
C GLU A 173 -16.97 7.90 -12.67
N ARG A 174 -16.39 8.88 -11.98
CA ARG A 174 -16.34 8.94 -10.50
C ARG A 174 -17.69 8.72 -9.83
N GLU A 175 -18.73 9.45 -10.26
CA GLU A 175 -20.06 9.37 -9.62
C GLU A 175 -20.68 7.97 -9.79
N ALA A 176 -20.60 7.41 -11.01
CA ALA A 176 -21.10 6.08 -11.31
C ALA A 176 -20.36 5.00 -10.51
N LEU A 177 -19.03 5.08 -10.42
CA LEU A 177 -18.19 4.13 -9.69
C LEU A 177 -18.42 4.23 -8.18
N CYS A 178 -18.50 5.44 -7.63
CA CYS A 178 -18.74 5.64 -6.19
C CYS A 178 -20.16 5.20 -5.75
N SER A 179 -21.13 5.21 -6.66
CA SER A 179 -22.50 4.76 -6.38
C SER A 179 -22.70 3.24 -6.52
N GLN A 180 -21.73 2.53 -7.09
CA GLN A 180 -21.81 1.08 -7.25
C GLN A 180 -21.80 0.39 -5.88
N GLN A 181 -22.75 -0.53 -5.69
CA GLN A 181 -22.68 -1.46 -4.57
C GLN A 181 -21.45 -2.35 -4.75
N ARG A 182 -20.72 -2.54 -3.66
CA ARG A 182 -19.57 -3.46 -3.61
C ARG A 182 -19.96 -4.82 -4.17
N ALA A 183 -19.38 -5.22 -5.30
CA ALA A 183 -19.54 -6.57 -5.79
C ALA A 183 -18.87 -7.53 -4.80
N THR A 184 -19.64 -8.48 -4.28
CA THR A 184 -19.10 -9.61 -3.49
C THR A 184 -18.43 -10.60 -4.43
N ALA A 185 -17.33 -10.21 -5.07
CA ALA A 185 -16.51 -11.12 -5.85
C ALA A 185 -15.63 -11.95 -4.89
N GLY A 186 -15.50 -13.24 -5.18
CA GLY A 186 -14.51 -14.07 -4.51
C GLY A 186 -13.09 -13.57 -4.83
N VAL A 187 -12.14 -13.84 -3.94
CA VAL A 187 -10.73 -13.55 -4.18
C VAL A 187 -9.87 -14.68 -3.60
N LEU A 188 -8.95 -15.20 -4.40
CA LEU A 188 -7.97 -16.16 -3.92
C LEU A 188 -6.97 -15.46 -2.99
N GLY A 189 -6.69 -16.07 -1.82
CA GLY A 189 -5.87 -15.42 -0.78
C GLY A 189 -4.44 -15.07 -1.20
N ALA A 190 -3.87 -15.75 -2.18
CA ALA A 190 -2.56 -15.43 -2.76
C ALA A 190 -2.55 -14.12 -3.57
N VAL A 191 -3.68 -13.74 -4.17
CA VAL A 191 -3.76 -12.55 -5.05
C VAL A 191 -3.37 -11.27 -4.31
N PRO A 192 -4.00 -10.91 -3.18
CA PRO A 192 -3.62 -9.71 -2.46
C PRO A 192 -2.18 -9.75 -1.90
N ALA A 193 -1.65 -10.94 -1.58
CA ALA A 193 -0.28 -11.06 -1.12
C ALA A 193 0.73 -10.67 -2.20
N VAL A 194 0.53 -11.14 -3.44
CA VAL A 194 1.39 -10.80 -4.59
C VAL A 194 1.25 -9.33 -4.95
N ILE A 195 0.03 -8.84 -5.09
CA ILE A 195 -0.23 -7.45 -5.51
C ILE A 195 0.26 -6.45 -4.45
N GLY A 196 0.00 -6.71 -3.16
CA GLY A 196 0.49 -5.85 -2.08
C GLY A 196 2.03 -5.82 -1.98
N ALA A 197 2.70 -6.92 -2.33
CA ALA A 197 4.17 -6.92 -2.43
C ALA A 197 4.65 -6.07 -3.62
N ILE A 198 3.93 -6.06 -4.74
CA ILE A 198 4.24 -5.19 -5.90
C ILE A 198 3.99 -3.72 -5.54
N GLU A 199 2.90 -3.39 -4.82
CA GLU A 199 2.64 -2.04 -4.31
C GLU A 199 3.80 -1.56 -3.41
N ALA A 200 4.26 -2.41 -2.49
CA ALA A 200 5.41 -2.09 -1.64
C ALA A 200 6.68 -1.86 -2.47
N ASN A 201 6.92 -2.67 -3.50
CA ASN A 201 8.06 -2.49 -4.40
C ASN A 201 8.00 -1.15 -5.14
N GLU A 202 6.84 -0.75 -5.66
CA GLU A 202 6.65 0.57 -6.26
C GLU A 202 6.91 1.70 -5.25
N ALA A 203 6.38 1.57 -4.03
CA ALA A 203 6.63 2.53 -2.96
C ALA A 203 8.13 2.66 -2.63
N LEU A 204 8.85 1.54 -2.51
CA LEU A 204 10.29 1.54 -2.25
C LEU A 204 11.07 2.21 -3.39
N LYS A 205 10.74 1.93 -4.66
CA LYS A 205 11.39 2.59 -5.82
C LYS A 205 11.20 4.11 -5.78
N LEU A 206 10.01 4.59 -5.45
CA LEU A 206 9.71 6.02 -5.33
C LEU A 206 10.53 6.66 -4.20
N LEU A 207 10.57 6.05 -3.02
CA LEU A 207 11.23 6.61 -1.83
C LEU A 207 12.74 6.75 -2.01
N ILE A 208 13.37 5.80 -2.70
CA ILE A 208 14.83 5.83 -2.88
C ILE A 208 15.25 6.28 -4.28
N SER A 209 14.30 6.59 -5.16
CA SER A 209 14.51 7.10 -6.52
C SER A 209 15.34 6.14 -7.38
N ILE A 210 14.99 4.85 -7.42
CA ILE A 210 15.65 3.83 -8.26
C ILE A 210 14.67 3.18 -9.23
N GLY A 211 15.23 2.59 -10.30
CA GLY A 211 14.46 1.85 -11.30
C GLY A 211 13.42 2.71 -12.02
N GLU A 212 12.42 2.06 -12.57
CA GLU A 212 11.33 2.70 -13.32
C GLU A 212 9.99 2.44 -12.60
N PRO A 213 9.45 3.41 -11.84
CA PRO A 213 8.11 3.30 -11.27
C PRO A 213 7.04 3.15 -12.34
N LEU A 214 5.89 2.58 -11.98
CA LEU A 214 4.69 2.46 -12.84
C LEU A 214 3.96 3.80 -13.01
N ASP A 215 4.70 4.88 -13.20
CA ASP A 215 4.18 6.24 -13.37
C ASP A 215 3.47 6.38 -14.73
N GLY A 216 2.14 6.61 -14.70
CA GLY A 216 1.29 6.65 -15.90
C GLY A 216 1.18 5.30 -16.60
N ARG A 217 1.43 4.21 -15.90
CA ARG A 217 1.34 2.83 -16.41
C ARG A 217 0.55 1.96 -15.44
N LEU A 218 -0.41 1.21 -15.96
CA LEU A 218 -1.17 0.22 -15.22
C LEU A 218 -0.61 -1.18 -15.48
N PHE A 219 0.05 -1.77 -14.50
CA PHE A 219 0.44 -3.17 -14.52
C PHE A 219 -0.75 -4.04 -14.17
N CYS A 220 -1.03 -5.05 -15.00
CA CYS A 220 -2.09 -6.05 -14.80
C CYS A 220 -1.47 -7.44 -14.73
N LEU A 221 -1.92 -8.25 -13.77
CA LEU A 221 -1.47 -9.62 -13.57
C LEU A 221 -2.69 -10.52 -13.35
N ASP A 222 -2.74 -11.63 -14.10
CA ASP A 222 -3.68 -12.73 -13.87
C ASP A 222 -2.93 -13.89 -13.24
N LEU A 223 -3.23 -14.22 -11.98
CA LEU A 223 -2.57 -15.30 -11.26
C LEU A 223 -3.11 -16.69 -11.60
N LEU A 224 -4.21 -16.78 -12.35
CA LEU A 224 -4.69 -18.09 -12.84
C LEU A 224 -3.82 -18.59 -13.99
N THR A 225 -3.41 -17.68 -14.89
CA THR A 225 -2.59 -18.01 -16.07
C THR A 225 -1.14 -17.57 -15.93
N LEU A 226 -0.82 -16.70 -14.95
CA LEU A 226 0.45 -15.98 -14.79
C LEU A 226 0.77 -15.03 -15.95
N GLU A 227 -0.21 -14.69 -16.75
CA GLU A 227 -0.07 -13.65 -17.78
C GLU A 227 -0.03 -12.27 -17.15
N SER A 228 0.84 -11.42 -17.68
CA SER A 228 0.93 -10.03 -17.26
C SER A 228 1.10 -9.10 -18.44
N PHE A 229 0.60 -7.89 -18.32
CA PHE A 229 0.81 -6.81 -19.29
C PHE A 229 0.77 -5.47 -18.61
N THR A 230 1.28 -4.45 -19.30
CA THR A 230 1.27 -3.06 -18.83
C THR A 230 0.61 -2.18 -19.88
N LEU A 231 -0.28 -1.30 -19.45
CA LEU A 231 -0.99 -0.32 -20.27
C LEU A 231 -0.52 1.09 -19.90
N ASP A 232 -0.18 1.92 -20.88
CA ASP A 232 0.01 3.36 -20.67
C ASP A 232 -1.35 4.07 -20.61
N PHE A 233 -1.48 5.10 -19.77
CA PHE A 233 -2.69 5.91 -19.63
C PHE A 233 -2.38 7.38 -19.35
#